data_050aa05763866d6f33920843a3d4972b
#
_entry.id   050aa05763866d6f33920843a3d4972b
#
_cell.length_a   1.000
_cell.length_b   1.000
_cell.length_c   1.000
_cell.angle_alpha   90.00
_cell.angle_beta   90.00
_cell.angle_gamma   90.00
#
_symmetry.space_group_name_H-M   'P 1'
#
loop_
_entity.id
_entity.type
_entity.pdbx_description
1 polymer ?
#
loop_
_entity_poly.entity_id
_entity_poly.type
_entity_poly.pdbx_seq_one_letter_code
_entity_poly.pdbx_strand_id
1 'polypeptide(L)'
;MPVELTLRKAADELRHGDLASVLRARQRVAGLVGTYPHRLDLRERLAEVYRVLGQPAQAGRWTYLSDDRDPEETLAFERAYRRAEARLVALSWQGGIDQAPTETARTRLAALELQARVELRHRLEATPDEETSWGACLLVMAGGTFVLVCFLLGIVTLAQFLWKLVT
;
A
#
# COMPACT_ATOMS: atom_id res chain seq x y z
N MET A 1 11.28 -25.34 -11.23
CA MET A 1 11.20 -25.27 -12.70
C MET A 1 12.34 -24.40 -13.20
N PRO A 2 13.00 -24.75 -14.31
CA PRO A 2 14.01 -23.86 -14.89
C PRO A 2 13.38 -22.53 -15.29
N VAL A 3 13.98 -21.42 -14.91
CA VAL A 3 13.50 -20.03 -15.16
C VAL A 3 13.26 -19.83 -16.67
N GLU A 4 14.21 -20.27 -17.50
CA GLU A 4 14.17 -20.13 -18.96
C GLU A 4 12.95 -20.80 -19.59
N LEU A 5 12.55 -21.97 -19.09
CA LEU A 5 11.36 -22.67 -19.61
C LEU A 5 10.08 -21.88 -19.29
N THR A 6 10.02 -21.31 -18.11
CA THR A 6 8.88 -20.47 -17.69
C THR A 6 8.81 -19.19 -18.52
N LEU A 7 9.97 -18.55 -18.77
CA LEU A 7 10.04 -17.36 -19.61
C LEU A 7 9.66 -17.64 -21.06
N ARG A 8 10.11 -18.77 -21.64
CA ARG A 8 9.69 -19.19 -22.99
C ARG A 8 8.18 -19.36 -23.08
N LYS A 9 7.57 -20.06 -22.11
CA LYS A 9 6.11 -20.22 -22.06
C LYS A 9 5.39 -18.89 -21.94
N ALA A 10 5.89 -17.97 -21.12
CA ALA A 10 5.31 -16.64 -21.00
C ALA A 10 5.44 -15.84 -22.32
N ALA A 11 6.58 -15.93 -23.01
CA ALA A 11 6.76 -15.30 -24.31
C ALA A 11 5.83 -15.88 -25.37
N ASP A 12 5.59 -17.19 -25.36
CA ASP A 12 4.64 -17.84 -26.26
C ASP A 12 3.21 -17.35 -25.98
N GLU A 13 2.82 -17.25 -24.70
CA GLU A 13 1.52 -16.74 -24.29
C GLU A 13 1.32 -15.27 -24.71
N LEU A 14 2.35 -14.43 -24.60
CA LEU A 14 2.29 -13.05 -25.08
C LEU A 14 2.10 -12.95 -26.61
N ARG A 15 2.74 -13.85 -27.38
CA ARG A 15 2.58 -13.87 -28.84
C ARG A 15 1.16 -14.25 -29.29
N HIS A 16 0.40 -15.01 -28.50
CA HIS A 16 -1.00 -15.28 -28.79
C HIS A 16 -1.87 -14.03 -28.74
N GLY A 17 -1.52 -13.06 -27.91
CA GLY A 17 -2.12 -11.72 -27.88
C GLY A 17 -3.53 -11.65 -27.31
N ASP A 18 -4.18 -12.77 -27.01
CA ASP A 18 -5.47 -12.74 -26.31
C ASP A 18 -5.30 -12.44 -24.82
N LEU A 19 -6.29 -11.79 -24.22
CA LEU A 19 -6.24 -11.33 -22.83
C LEU A 19 -5.95 -12.49 -21.86
N ALA A 20 -6.54 -13.66 -22.06
CA ALA A 20 -6.36 -14.79 -21.16
C ALA A 20 -4.92 -15.30 -21.21
N SER A 21 -4.29 -15.35 -22.39
CA SER A 21 -2.88 -15.70 -22.56
C SER A 21 -1.96 -14.67 -21.92
N VAL A 22 -2.21 -13.38 -22.13
CA VAL A 22 -1.41 -12.30 -21.52
C VAL A 22 -1.51 -12.35 -19.98
N LEU A 23 -2.68 -12.63 -19.42
CA LEU A 23 -2.84 -12.78 -17.97
C LEU A 23 -2.12 -14.02 -17.42
N ARG A 24 -2.08 -15.13 -18.18
CA ARG A 24 -1.26 -16.29 -17.80
C ARG A 24 0.23 -15.98 -17.84
N ALA A 25 0.72 -15.28 -18.88
CA ALA A 25 2.09 -14.81 -18.96
C ALA A 25 2.46 -13.93 -17.75
N ARG A 26 1.59 -12.96 -17.40
CA ARG A 26 1.76 -12.13 -16.21
C ARG A 26 1.92 -12.97 -14.95
N GLN A 27 1.04 -13.95 -14.73
CA GLN A 27 1.09 -14.79 -13.52
C GLN A 27 2.38 -15.59 -13.44
N ARG A 28 2.87 -16.14 -14.57
CA ARG A 28 4.13 -16.89 -14.62
C ARG A 28 5.34 -16.03 -14.28
N VAL A 29 5.43 -14.86 -14.92
CA VAL A 29 6.56 -13.94 -14.68
C VAL A 29 6.51 -13.36 -13.28
N ALA A 30 5.33 -13.00 -12.78
CA ALA A 30 5.16 -12.53 -11.40
C ALA A 30 5.57 -13.59 -10.36
N GLY A 31 5.28 -14.87 -10.62
CA GLY A 31 5.77 -15.97 -9.78
C GLY A 31 7.29 -16.08 -9.77
N LEU A 32 7.95 -15.85 -10.92
CA LEU A 32 9.42 -15.81 -10.97
C LEU A 32 9.99 -14.62 -10.18
N VAL A 33 9.41 -13.44 -10.32
CA VAL A 33 9.82 -12.26 -9.55
C VAL A 33 9.65 -12.49 -8.04
N GLY A 34 8.56 -13.15 -7.63
CA GLY A 34 8.37 -13.52 -6.21
C GLY A 34 9.42 -14.51 -5.69
N THR A 35 9.90 -15.41 -6.55
CA THR A 35 10.94 -16.39 -6.18
C THR A 35 12.36 -15.79 -6.22
N TYR A 36 12.58 -14.85 -7.15
CA TYR A 36 13.89 -14.22 -7.39
C TYR A 36 13.75 -12.68 -7.35
N PRO A 37 13.48 -12.07 -6.18
CA PRO A 37 13.11 -10.66 -6.08
C PRO A 37 14.21 -9.68 -6.49
N HIS A 38 15.48 -10.09 -6.46
CA HIS A 38 16.63 -9.25 -6.81
C HIS A 38 17.01 -9.28 -8.29
N ARG A 39 16.38 -10.15 -9.09
CA ARG A 39 16.64 -10.24 -10.53
C ARG A 39 15.88 -9.14 -11.29
N LEU A 40 16.60 -8.08 -11.70
CA LEU A 40 16.03 -6.95 -12.44
C LEU A 40 15.53 -7.36 -13.83
N ASP A 41 16.20 -8.31 -14.49
CA ASP A 41 15.77 -8.85 -15.78
C ASP A 41 14.38 -9.50 -15.74
N LEU A 42 14.03 -10.18 -14.66
CA LEU A 42 12.68 -10.73 -14.46
C LEU A 42 11.64 -9.64 -14.22
N ARG A 43 12.03 -8.56 -13.53
CA ARG A 43 11.18 -7.39 -13.34
C ARG A 43 10.92 -6.68 -14.67
N GLU A 44 11.90 -6.55 -15.54
CA GLU A 44 11.75 -5.99 -16.88
C GLU A 44 10.80 -6.83 -17.73
N ARG A 45 10.93 -8.17 -17.71
CA ARG A 45 9.98 -9.06 -18.37
C ARG A 45 8.54 -8.87 -17.87
N LEU A 46 8.38 -8.63 -16.57
CA LEU A 46 7.06 -8.35 -16.02
C LEU A 46 6.53 -6.98 -16.48
N ALA A 47 7.40 -5.98 -16.60
CA ALA A 47 7.04 -4.66 -17.15
C ALA A 47 6.57 -4.77 -18.61
N GLU A 48 7.25 -5.59 -19.45
CA GLU A 48 6.83 -5.85 -20.83
C GLU A 48 5.39 -6.36 -20.89
N VAL A 49 5.03 -7.30 -20.00
CA VAL A 49 3.65 -7.80 -19.92
C VAL A 49 2.66 -6.69 -19.56
N TYR A 50 3.02 -5.82 -18.64
CA TYR A 50 2.16 -4.69 -18.24
C TYR A 50 2.05 -3.62 -19.35
N ARG A 51 3.07 -3.45 -20.21
CA ARG A 51 2.98 -2.62 -21.43
C ARG A 51 1.94 -3.18 -22.40
N VAL A 52 1.93 -4.50 -22.63
CA VAL A 52 0.91 -5.16 -23.46
C VAL A 52 -0.49 -4.98 -22.86
N LEU A 53 -0.61 -4.94 -21.54
CA LEU A 53 -1.87 -4.69 -20.83
C LEU A 53 -2.27 -3.20 -20.80
N GLY A 54 -1.47 -2.29 -21.35
CA GLY A 54 -1.73 -0.85 -21.33
C GLY A 54 -1.67 -0.23 -19.91
N GLN A 55 -0.84 -0.79 -19.02
CA GLN A 55 -0.73 -0.37 -17.62
C GLN A 55 0.64 0.29 -17.33
N PRO A 56 0.88 1.55 -17.78
CA PRO A 56 2.19 2.19 -17.68
C PRO A 56 2.66 2.39 -16.23
N ALA A 57 1.75 2.64 -15.29
CA ALA A 57 2.11 2.76 -13.88
C ALA A 57 2.67 1.45 -13.29
N GLN A 58 2.16 0.30 -13.74
CA GLN A 58 2.69 -1.00 -13.32
C GLN A 58 4.01 -1.32 -14.06
N ALA A 59 4.13 -0.98 -15.33
CA ALA A 59 5.38 -1.11 -16.05
C ALA A 59 6.48 -0.29 -15.37
N GLY A 60 6.24 0.98 -15.08
CA GLY A 60 7.17 1.86 -14.36
C GLY A 60 7.52 1.38 -12.94
N ARG A 61 6.57 0.76 -12.24
CA ARG A 61 6.83 0.10 -10.96
C ARG A 61 7.92 -0.97 -11.06
N TRP A 62 7.83 -1.82 -12.08
CA TRP A 62 8.74 -2.95 -12.23
C TRP A 62 10.10 -2.56 -12.83
N THR A 63 10.15 -1.50 -13.65
CA THR A 63 11.41 -0.94 -14.20
C THR A 63 12.03 0.16 -13.35
N TYR A 64 11.42 0.56 -12.23
CA TYR A 64 11.88 1.69 -11.42
C TYR A 64 13.35 1.60 -11.00
N LEU A 65 13.84 0.39 -10.76
CA LEU A 65 15.23 0.13 -10.35
C LEU A 65 16.18 -0.18 -11.53
N SER A 66 15.65 -0.37 -12.74
CA SER A 66 16.44 -0.68 -13.93
C SER A 66 17.23 0.55 -14.43
N ASP A 67 18.37 0.31 -15.06
CA ASP A 67 19.19 1.38 -15.62
C ASP A 67 18.44 2.14 -16.73
N ASP A 68 17.76 1.42 -17.62
CA ASP A 68 17.01 1.92 -18.77
C ASP A 68 15.50 2.04 -18.47
N ARG A 69 15.16 2.83 -17.46
CA ARG A 69 13.74 3.08 -17.16
C ARG A 69 13.14 4.10 -18.11
N ASP A 70 11.91 3.85 -18.56
CA ASP A 70 11.11 4.81 -19.32
C ASP A 70 10.65 5.96 -18.40
N PRO A 71 10.92 7.24 -18.77
CA PRO A 71 10.51 8.40 -17.98
C PRO A 71 8.99 8.54 -17.83
N GLU A 72 8.21 8.20 -18.88
CA GLU A 72 6.75 8.33 -18.85
C GLU A 72 6.13 7.28 -17.94
N GLU A 73 6.61 6.02 -18.03
CA GLU A 73 6.20 4.94 -17.14
C GLU A 73 6.58 5.24 -15.67
N THR A 74 7.79 5.78 -15.46
CA THR A 74 8.26 6.21 -14.14
C THR A 74 7.33 7.27 -13.56
N LEU A 75 6.99 8.29 -14.34
CA LEU A 75 6.09 9.36 -13.94
C LEU A 75 4.67 8.83 -13.67
N ALA A 76 4.19 7.88 -14.47
CA ALA A 76 2.89 7.23 -14.25
C ALA A 76 2.88 6.46 -12.91
N PHE A 77 3.97 5.76 -12.60
CA PHE A 77 4.13 5.08 -11.32
C PHE A 77 4.16 6.07 -10.14
N GLU A 78 4.92 7.16 -10.25
CA GLU A 78 5.01 8.18 -9.20
C GLU A 78 3.70 8.92 -8.97
N ARG A 79 2.90 9.14 -10.02
CA ARG A 79 1.54 9.71 -9.90
C ARG A 79 0.58 8.75 -9.23
N ALA A 80 0.67 7.45 -9.52
CA ALA A 80 -0.16 6.42 -8.90
C ALA A 80 0.18 6.22 -7.41
N TYR A 81 1.46 6.33 -7.07
CA TYR A 81 1.99 6.16 -5.71
C TYR A 81 2.66 7.46 -5.25
N ARG A 82 1.88 8.44 -4.88
CA ARG A 82 2.35 9.80 -4.58
C ARG A 82 3.36 9.88 -3.44
N ARG A 83 3.24 9.01 -2.43
CA ARG A 83 4.11 8.98 -1.26
C ARG A 83 5.31 8.08 -1.49
N ALA A 84 6.48 8.51 -1.06
CA ALA A 84 7.70 7.70 -1.16
C ALA A 84 7.56 6.36 -0.41
N GLU A 85 6.93 6.35 0.75
CA GLU A 85 6.59 5.12 1.49
C GLU A 85 5.73 4.16 0.68
N ALA A 86 4.66 4.66 0.03
CA ALA A 86 3.80 3.85 -0.80
C ALA A 86 4.54 3.29 -2.02
N ARG A 87 5.49 4.04 -2.59
CA ARG A 87 6.38 3.57 -3.66
C ARG A 87 7.30 2.46 -3.19
N LEU A 88 7.92 2.59 -2.00
CA LEU A 88 8.75 1.53 -1.41
C LEU A 88 7.95 0.23 -1.24
N VAL A 89 6.77 0.31 -0.65
CA VAL A 89 5.88 -0.85 -0.49
C VAL A 89 5.50 -1.43 -1.85
N ALA A 90 5.14 -0.57 -2.81
CA ALA A 90 4.76 -1.00 -4.16
C ALA A 90 5.89 -1.70 -4.89
N LEU A 91 7.15 -1.29 -4.75
CA LEU A 91 8.31 -1.94 -5.36
C LEU A 91 8.46 -3.41 -4.92
N SER A 92 7.88 -3.78 -3.78
CA SER A 92 7.99 -5.15 -3.22
C SER A 92 9.44 -5.64 -3.21
N TRP A 93 10.37 -4.73 -2.89
CA TRP A 93 11.77 -5.09 -2.74
C TRP A 93 11.96 -5.85 -1.44
N GLN A 94 12.61 -7.01 -1.51
CA GLN A 94 12.90 -7.84 -0.35
C GLN A 94 14.39 -7.72 -0.04
N GLY A 95 14.71 -7.37 1.21
CA GLY A 95 16.06 -7.19 1.67
C GLY A 95 16.56 -5.75 1.70
N GLY A 96 17.82 -5.57 2.06
CA GLY A 96 18.45 -4.24 2.17
C GLY A 96 18.88 -3.64 0.83
N ILE A 97 19.33 -2.39 0.88
CA ILE A 97 19.88 -1.67 -0.28
C ILE A 97 21.12 -2.38 -0.85
N ASP A 98 21.91 -2.97 0.03
CA ASP A 98 23.13 -3.72 -0.29
C ASP A 98 22.87 -4.94 -1.17
N GLN A 99 21.66 -5.49 -1.14
CA GLN A 99 21.27 -6.63 -1.97
C GLN A 99 20.85 -6.22 -3.39
N ALA A 100 20.77 -4.95 -3.68
CA ALA A 100 20.48 -4.48 -5.03
C ALA A 100 21.67 -4.77 -5.95
N PRO A 101 21.42 -5.38 -7.14
CA PRO A 101 22.50 -5.90 -8.00
C PRO A 101 23.30 -4.81 -8.70
N THR A 102 22.68 -3.65 -8.97
CA THR A 102 23.34 -2.53 -9.68
C THR A 102 23.49 -1.32 -8.77
N GLU A 103 24.50 -0.49 -9.04
CA GLU A 103 24.72 0.76 -8.31
C GLU A 103 23.54 1.73 -8.49
N THR A 104 22.98 1.77 -9.68
CA THR A 104 21.78 2.57 -9.97
C THR A 104 20.60 2.14 -9.08
N ALA A 105 20.35 0.84 -8.94
CA ALA A 105 19.29 0.33 -8.10
C ALA A 105 19.52 0.70 -6.62
N ARG A 106 20.76 0.59 -6.11
CA ARG A 106 21.13 0.99 -4.75
C ARG A 106 20.88 2.46 -4.51
N THR A 107 21.36 3.31 -5.40
CA THR A 107 21.19 4.76 -5.30
C THR A 107 19.72 5.15 -5.30
N ARG A 108 18.91 4.54 -6.18
CA ARG A 108 17.46 4.83 -6.25
C ARG A 108 16.71 4.36 -5.02
N LEU A 109 17.03 3.17 -4.49
CA LEU A 109 16.44 2.69 -3.25
C LEU A 109 16.81 3.59 -2.07
N ALA A 110 18.10 3.96 -1.94
CA ALA A 110 18.56 4.85 -0.89
C ALA A 110 17.87 6.23 -0.95
N ALA A 111 17.77 6.80 -2.14
CA ALA A 111 17.07 8.07 -2.36
C ALA A 111 15.59 7.97 -1.96
N LEU A 112 14.92 6.89 -2.35
CA LEU A 112 13.50 6.67 -2.05
C LEU A 112 13.27 6.44 -0.55
N GLU A 113 14.15 5.70 0.13
CA GLU A 113 14.08 5.53 1.59
C GLU A 113 14.31 6.86 2.33
N LEU A 114 15.27 7.67 1.87
CA LEU A 114 15.50 8.99 2.44
C LEU A 114 14.28 9.90 2.28
N GLN A 115 13.67 9.92 1.08
CA GLN A 115 12.43 10.65 0.82
C GLN A 115 11.31 10.19 1.75
N ALA A 116 11.11 8.88 1.91
CA ALA A 116 10.09 8.34 2.79
C ALA A 116 10.29 8.76 4.26
N ARG A 117 11.54 8.77 4.75
CA ARG A 117 11.87 9.24 6.11
C ARG A 117 11.60 10.73 6.29
N VAL A 118 11.95 11.54 5.30
CA VAL A 118 11.72 12.99 5.33
C VAL A 118 10.21 13.30 5.32
N GLU A 119 9.45 12.66 4.40
CA GLU A 119 8.01 12.81 4.31
C GLU A 119 7.30 12.38 5.62
N LEU A 120 7.77 11.29 6.24
CA LEU A 120 7.23 10.82 7.51
C LEU A 120 7.50 11.82 8.64
N ARG A 121 8.73 12.36 8.73
CA ARG A 121 9.09 13.37 9.72
C ARG A 121 8.23 14.61 9.59
N HIS A 122 8.12 15.19 8.39
CA HIS A 122 7.27 16.35 8.15
C HIS A 122 5.81 16.11 8.52
N ARG A 123 5.31 14.89 8.33
CA ARG A 123 3.95 14.55 8.72
C ARG A 123 3.78 14.50 10.22
N LEU A 124 4.74 13.94 10.95
CA LEU A 124 4.71 13.89 12.42
C LEU A 124 4.84 15.29 13.03
N GLU A 125 5.64 16.16 12.41
CA GLU A 125 5.77 17.56 12.82
C GLU A 125 4.53 18.40 12.45
N ALA A 126 3.83 18.05 11.37
CA ALA A 126 2.63 18.75 10.90
C ALA A 126 1.34 18.26 11.56
N THR A 127 1.33 17.11 12.26
CA THR A 127 0.23 16.81 13.17
C THR A 127 0.38 17.79 14.32
N PRO A 128 -0.51 18.80 14.45
CA PRO A 128 -0.57 19.56 15.69
C PRO A 128 -0.72 18.51 16.77
N ASP A 129 0.02 18.66 17.88
CA ASP A 129 -0.35 17.98 19.12
C ASP A 129 -1.87 18.11 19.17
N GLU A 130 -2.59 16.99 18.96
CA GLU A 130 -3.96 16.96 19.40
C GLU A 130 -3.81 17.31 20.89
N GLU A 131 -3.91 18.60 21.19
CA GLU A 131 -4.37 19.00 22.50
C GLU A 131 -5.56 18.10 22.70
N THR A 132 -5.30 17.03 23.44
CA THR A 132 -6.31 16.05 23.84
C THR A 132 -7.48 16.91 24.17
N SER A 133 -8.48 16.97 23.29
CA SER A 133 -9.57 17.94 23.42
C SER A 133 -10.25 17.60 24.73
N TRP A 134 -9.75 18.19 25.81
CA TRP A 134 -10.35 18.10 27.16
C TRP A 134 -11.83 18.40 27.05
N GLY A 135 -12.20 19.24 26.08
CA GLY A 135 -13.59 19.49 25.73
C GLY A 135 -14.35 18.27 25.22
N ALA A 136 -13.73 17.42 24.39
CA ALA A 136 -14.38 16.20 23.91
C ALA A 136 -14.52 15.17 25.04
N CYS A 137 -13.50 14.99 25.88
CA CYS A 137 -13.58 14.15 27.07
C CYS A 137 -14.63 14.67 28.06
N LEU A 138 -14.70 15.98 28.30
CA LEU A 138 -15.71 16.59 29.17
C LEU A 138 -17.14 16.42 28.62
N LEU A 139 -17.32 16.53 27.30
CA LEU A 139 -18.62 16.30 26.66
C LEU A 139 -19.08 14.86 26.79
N VAL A 140 -18.18 13.89 26.60
CA VAL A 140 -18.50 12.47 26.77
C VAL A 140 -18.82 12.14 28.23
N MET A 141 -18.04 12.68 29.18
CA MET A 141 -18.30 12.49 30.64
C MET A 141 -19.61 13.17 31.06
N ALA A 142 -19.89 14.37 30.59
CA ALA A 142 -21.15 15.08 30.89
C ALA A 142 -22.37 14.38 30.27
N GLY A 143 -22.24 13.88 29.04
CA GLY A 143 -23.28 13.07 28.40
C GLY A 143 -23.56 11.76 29.14
N GLY A 144 -22.51 11.05 29.57
CA GLY A 144 -22.63 9.81 30.33
C GLY A 144 -23.30 10.01 31.69
N THR A 145 -22.91 11.06 32.44
CA THR A 145 -23.53 11.39 33.73
C THR A 145 -24.99 11.82 33.58
N PHE A 146 -25.33 12.56 32.54
CA PHE A 146 -26.72 12.94 32.26
C PHE A 146 -27.62 11.74 31.98
N VAL A 147 -27.18 10.79 31.16
CA VAL A 147 -27.92 9.54 30.88
C VAL A 147 -28.11 8.72 32.15
N LEU A 148 -27.10 8.61 32.98
CA LEU A 148 -27.15 7.87 34.25
C LEU A 148 -28.15 8.49 35.22
N VAL A 149 -28.19 9.80 35.36
CA VAL A 149 -29.12 10.54 36.18
C VAL A 149 -30.58 10.35 35.68
N CYS A 150 -30.80 10.48 34.37
CA CYS A 150 -32.11 10.24 33.77
C CYS A 150 -32.61 8.80 34.00
N PHE A 151 -31.71 7.82 33.92
CA PHE A 151 -32.02 6.42 34.17
C PHE A 151 -32.42 6.14 35.63
N LEU A 152 -31.67 6.72 36.58
CA LEU A 152 -31.97 6.60 38.01
C LEU A 152 -33.33 7.26 38.36
N LEU A 153 -33.59 8.46 37.83
CA LEU A 153 -34.89 9.13 38.01
C LEU A 153 -36.03 8.31 37.41
N GLY A 154 -35.82 7.67 36.27
CA GLY A 154 -36.78 6.78 35.65
C GLY A 154 -37.15 5.57 36.54
N ILE A 155 -36.14 4.95 37.18
CA ILE A 155 -36.35 3.83 38.10
C ILE A 155 -37.15 4.28 39.34
N VAL A 156 -36.80 5.44 39.93
CA VAL A 156 -37.50 5.98 41.11
C VAL A 156 -38.95 6.29 40.79
N THR A 157 -39.25 6.91 39.67
CA THR A 157 -40.64 7.20 39.25
C THR A 157 -41.44 5.93 38.98
N LEU A 158 -40.81 4.94 38.37
CA LEU A 158 -41.45 3.63 38.12
C LEU A 158 -41.76 2.92 39.46
N ALA A 159 -40.81 2.93 40.40
CA ALA A 159 -41.03 2.34 41.72
C ALA A 159 -42.17 3.04 42.50
N GLN A 160 -42.22 4.39 42.45
CA GLN A 160 -43.32 5.15 43.07
C GLN A 160 -44.68 4.87 42.41
N PHE A 161 -44.69 4.71 41.09
CA PHE A 161 -45.93 4.36 40.39
C PHE A 161 -46.43 2.99 40.76
N LEU A 162 -45.54 1.98 40.81
CA LEU A 162 -45.90 0.62 41.24
C LEU A 162 -46.36 0.58 42.68
N TRP A 163 -45.72 1.34 43.57
CA TRP A 163 -46.15 1.44 44.98
C TRP A 163 -47.59 1.97 45.11
N LYS A 164 -47.93 3.03 44.33
CA LYS A 164 -49.29 3.58 44.31
C LYS A 164 -50.35 2.65 43.72
N LEU A 165 -49.94 1.68 42.93
CA LEU A 165 -50.88 0.73 42.29
C LEU A 165 -51.19 -0.45 43.21
N VAL A 166 -50.33 -0.71 44.23
CA VAL A 166 -50.48 -1.84 45.20
C VAL A 166 -51.10 -1.40 46.54
N THR A 167 -51.08 -0.08 46.80
CA THR A 167 -51.69 0.52 48.00
C THR A 167 -52.96 1.27 47.65
#